data_eaece5b7470fcd021bd27fffb45a2410
#
_entry.id   eaece5b7470fcd021bd27fffb45a2410
#
_cell.length_a   1.000
_cell.length_b   1.000
_cell.length_c   1.000
_cell.angle_alpha   90.00
_cell.angle_beta   90.00
_cell.angle_gamma   90.00
#
_symmetry.space_group_name_H-M   'P 1'
#
loop_
_entity.id
_entity.type
_entity.pdbx_description
1 polymer ?
#
loop_
_entity_poly.entity_id
_entity_poly.type
_entity_poly.pdbx_seq_one_letter_code
_entity_poly.pdbx_strand_id
1 'polypeptide(L)'
;MGTRFLLTSDSSVPQSVKDYYLGKGVLDTVVSTQVDGVPHRVLRTELVDQLEGSGAKLLALPRAAVNALRFKKMTGTPLGSMLREGLAMRKSMDLTWTQMIMAANTPMLLKASLVDGRTESGVMASGQVVGVIDDLPTVAELVQRIVSEAGDVLESLSGSPVR
;
A
#
# COMPACT_ATOMS: atom_id res chain seq x y z
N MET A 1 10.32 4.72 -3.49
CA MET A 1 10.58 3.88 -4.69
C MET A 1 9.56 2.75 -4.89
N GLY A 2 8.85 2.24 -3.84
CA GLY A 2 7.91 1.11 -3.97
C GLY A 2 6.91 1.23 -5.12
N THR A 3 6.18 2.34 -5.21
CA THR A 3 5.18 2.57 -6.27
C THR A 3 5.81 2.52 -7.68
N ARG A 4 7.01 3.05 -7.87
CA ARG A 4 7.70 3.01 -9.16
C ARG A 4 8.04 1.59 -9.60
N PHE A 5 8.51 0.73 -8.66
CA PHE A 5 8.79 -0.67 -8.96
C PHE A 5 7.51 -1.51 -9.14
N LEU A 6 6.44 -1.19 -8.42
CA LEU A 6 5.13 -1.79 -8.65
C LEU A 6 4.64 -1.52 -10.09
N LEU A 7 4.92 -0.34 -10.62
CA LEU A 7 4.58 0.11 -11.98
C LEU A 7 5.72 -0.21 -12.95
N THR A 8 6.06 -1.48 -13.06
CA THR A 8 6.95 -2.03 -14.08
C THR A 8 6.24 -3.16 -14.83
N SER A 9 6.68 -3.45 -16.04
CA SER A 9 6.15 -4.58 -16.83
C SER A 9 6.40 -5.91 -16.13
N ASP A 10 7.53 -6.04 -15.41
CA ASP A 10 7.94 -7.26 -14.71
C ASP A 10 7.17 -7.51 -13.40
N SER A 11 6.48 -6.50 -12.89
CA SER A 11 5.66 -6.65 -11.68
C SER A 11 4.51 -7.64 -11.92
N SER A 12 4.30 -8.58 -11.00
CA SER A 12 3.21 -9.56 -11.03
C SER A 12 1.82 -8.98 -10.73
N VAL A 13 1.74 -7.70 -10.43
CA VAL A 13 0.46 -6.99 -10.22
C VAL A 13 -0.36 -7.01 -11.52
N PRO A 14 -1.66 -7.30 -11.47
CA PRO A 14 -2.52 -7.32 -12.65
C PRO A 14 -2.47 -6.02 -13.47
N GLN A 15 -2.54 -6.14 -14.80
CA GLN A 15 -2.47 -4.99 -15.69
C GLN A 15 -3.54 -3.94 -15.38
N SER A 16 -4.78 -4.37 -15.08
CA SER A 16 -5.87 -3.47 -14.70
C SER A 16 -5.55 -2.59 -13.48
N VAL A 17 -4.76 -3.12 -12.54
CA VAL A 17 -4.29 -2.36 -11.37
C VAL A 17 -3.21 -1.37 -11.77
N LYS A 18 -2.26 -1.78 -12.63
CA LYS A 18 -1.23 -0.87 -13.15
C LYS A 18 -1.89 0.31 -13.91
N ASP A 19 -2.88 0.01 -14.77
CA ASP A 19 -3.62 1.02 -15.52
C ASP A 19 -4.38 1.97 -14.59
N TYR A 20 -4.96 1.43 -13.49
CA TYR A 20 -5.61 2.25 -12.47
C TYR A 20 -4.63 3.23 -11.80
N TYR A 21 -3.41 2.77 -11.47
CA TYR A 21 -2.36 3.64 -10.91
C TYR A 21 -1.92 4.71 -11.91
N LEU A 22 -1.71 4.35 -13.19
CA LEU A 22 -1.28 5.29 -14.24
C LEU A 22 -2.32 6.41 -14.49
N GLY A 23 -3.60 6.12 -14.23
CA GLY A 23 -4.66 7.12 -14.32
C GLY A 23 -4.77 8.07 -13.12
N LYS A 24 -3.88 7.95 -12.10
CA LYS A 24 -3.95 8.74 -10.86
C LYS A 24 -2.92 9.86 -10.80
N GLY A 25 -3.36 11.01 -10.31
CA GLY A 25 -2.50 12.17 -10.06
C GLY A 25 -2.02 12.25 -8.62
N VAL A 26 -1.21 13.25 -8.33
CA VAL A 26 -0.67 13.53 -6.96
C VAL A 26 -1.80 13.75 -5.95
N LEU A 27 -2.92 14.37 -6.37
CA LEU A 27 -4.07 14.67 -5.51
C LEU A 27 -4.96 13.46 -5.23
N ASP A 28 -4.78 12.37 -5.98
CA ASP A 28 -5.52 11.12 -5.77
C ASP A 28 -4.94 10.25 -4.66
N THR A 29 -4.02 10.77 -3.86
CA THR A 29 -3.49 10.10 -2.68
C THR A 29 -3.95 10.76 -1.40
N VAL A 30 -4.15 9.97 -0.36
CA VAL A 30 -4.48 10.44 1.00
C VAL A 30 -3.64 9.70 2.03
N VAL A 31 -3.31 10.37 3.13
CA VAL A 31 -2.74 9.69 4.30
C VAL A 31 -3.90 9.32 5.21
N SER A 32 -4.13 8.04 5.38
CA SER A 32 -5.23 7.50 6.19
C SER A 32 -4.70 6.70 7.37
N THR A 33 -5.33 6.86 8.51
CA THR A 33 -5.18 6.01 9.69
C THR A 33 -6.34 5.02 9.85
N GLN A 34 -7.32 5.08 8.94
CA GLN A 34 -8.55 4.28 9.05
C GLN A 34 -8.38 2.84 8.55
N VAL A 35 -7.25 2.53 7.91
CA VAL A 35 -6.95 1.18 7.41
C VAL A 35 -6.55 0.24 8.55
N ASP A 36 -5.60 0.65 9.37
CA ASP A 36 -5.04 -0.16 10.46
C ASP A 36 -4.65 0.65 11.70
N GLY A 37 -4.98 1.93 11.73
CA GLY A 37 -4.67 2.83 12.83
C GLY A 37 -3.28 3.47 12.76
N VAL A 38 -2.47 3.12 11.75
CA VAL A 38 -1.16 3.73 11.48
C VAL A 38 -1.27 4.60 10.23
N PRO A 39 -0.60 5.77 10.16
CA PRO A 39 -0.64 6.61 8.97
C PRO A 39 -0.04 5.92 7.75
N HIS A 40 -0.86 5.61 6.76
CA HIS A 40 -0.44 5.08 5.46
C HIS A 40 -0.90 5.98 4.33
N ARG A 41 -0.02 6.23 3.36
CA ARG A 41 -0.43 6.87 2.11
C ARG A 41 -0.99 5.82 1.17
N VAL A 42 -2.22 6.06 0.73
CA VAL A 42 -2.97 5.16 -0.16
C VAL A 42 -3.62 5.97 -1.29
N LEU A 43 -3.98 5.29 -2.37
CA LEU A 43 -4.85 5.89 -3.39
C LEU A 43 -6.25 6.10 -2.82
N ARG A 44 -6.90 7.19 -3.22
CA ARG A 44 -8.33 7.40 -2.96
C ARG A 44 -9.12 6.40 -3.77
N THR A 45 -9.84 5.54 -3.07
CA THR A 45 -10.84 4.60 -3.62
C THR A 45 -12.14 4.85 -2.89
N GLU A 46 -13.24 4.36 -3.44
CA GLU A 46 -14.54 4.43 -2.75
C GLU A 46 -14.48 3.85 -1.33
N LEU A 47 -13.73 2.74 -1.15
CA LEU A 47 -13.52 2.16 0.18
C LEU A 47 -12.80 3.12 1.12
N VAL A 48 -11.74 3.78 0.66
CA VAL A 48 -10.97 4.73 1.48
C VAL A 48 -11.82 5.94 1.84
N ASP A 49 -12.57 6.50 0.89
CA ASP A 49 -13.47 7.63 1.13
C ASP A 49 -14.61 7.25 2.11
N GLN A 50 -15.15 6.04 2.01
CA GLN A 50 -16.11 5.52 3.00
C GLN A 50 -15.49 5.35 4.39
N LEU A 51 -14.24 4.90 4.49
CA LEU A 51 -13.54 4.76 5.78
C LEU A 51 -13.25 6.12 6.42
N GLU A 52 -12.89 7.13 5.62
CA GLU A 52 -12.64 8.50 6.11
C GLU A 52 -13.94 9.23 6.47
N GLY A 53 -15.02 9.05 5.68
CA GLY A 53 -16.28 9.80 5.81
C GLY A 53 -17.23 9.26 6.86
N SER A 54 -17.10 8.03 7.28
CA SER A 54 -18.02 7.42 8.24
C SER A 54 -17.31 7.04 9.53
N GLY A 55 -17.97 7.27 10.66
CA GLY A 55 -17.59 6.63 11.92
C GLY A 55 -17.68 5.09 11.86
N ALA A 56 -17.13 4.49 10.80
CA ALA A 56 -17.18 3.07 10.44
C ALA A 56 -16.51 2.13 11.45
N LYS A 57 -16.08 2.66 12.61
CA LYS A 57 -15.48 1.91 13.73
C LYS A 57 -16.41 0.80 14.24
N LEU A 58 -17.74 0.99 14.12
CA LEU A 58 -18.72 0.02 14.64
C LEU A 58 -18.87 -1.23 13.75
N LEU A 59 -18.60 -1.12 12.44
CA LEU A 59 -18.68 -2.24 11.49
C LEU A 59 -17.33 -2.96 11.28
N ALA A 60 -16.24 -2.43 11.86
CA ALA A 60 -14.91 -3.01 11.72
C ALA A 60 -14.79 -4.39 12.41
N LEU A 61 -15.43 -4.57 13.56
CA LEU A 61 -15.37 -5.80 14.36
C LEU A 61 -15.88 -7.05 13.63
N PRO A 62 -17.11 -7.10 13.07
CA PRO A 62 -17.59 -8.30 12.39
C PRO A 62 -16.82 -8.58 11.09
N ARG A 63 -16.39 -7.56 10.38
CA ARG A 63 -15.53 -7.70 9.18
C ARG A 63 -14.16 -8.28 9.53
N ALA A 64 -13.54 -7.82 10.63
CA ALA A 64 -12.24 -8.32 11.08
C ALA A 64 -12.30 -9.80 11.43
N ALA A 65 -13.36 -10.26 12.11
CA ALA A 65 -13.54 -11.68 12.45
C ALA A 65 -13.66 -12.56 11.19
N VAL A 66 -14.46 -12.14 10.21
CA VAL A 66 -14.60 -12.84 8.92
C VAL A 66 -13.28 -12.87 8.15
N ASN A 67 -12.54 -11.76 8.11
CA ASN A 67 -11.27 -11.68 7.42
C ASN A 67 -10.17 -12.48 8.12
N ALA A 68 -10.14 -12.53 9.44
CA ALA A 68 -9.22 -13.39 10.20
C ALA A 68 -9.46 -14.89 9.90
N LEU A 69 -10.73 -15.30 9.76
CA LEU A 69 -11.07 -16.68 9.37
C LEU A 69 -10.65 -16.97 7.92
N ARG A 70 -10.83 -16.03 7.00
CA ARG A 70 -10.35 -16.14 5.61
C ARG A 70 -8.84 -16.23 5.54
N PHE A 71 -8.15 -15.37 6.29
CA PHE A 71 -6.68 -15.39 6.37
C PHE A 71 -6.16 -16.72 6.90
N LYS A 72 -6.76 -17.26 7.98
CA LYS A 72 -6.46 -18.59 8.48
C LYS A 72 -6.62 -19.68 7.40
N LYS A 73 -7.71 -19.63 6.62
CA LYS A 73 -7.97 -20.59 5.54
C LYS A 73 -6.93 -20.52 4.42
N MET A 74 -6.40 -19.32 4.16
CA MET A 74 -5.40 -19.09 3.11
C MET A 74 -3.98 -19.43 3.52
N THR A 75 -3.60 -19.13 4.76
CA THR A 75 -2.23 -19.28 5.26
C THR A 75 -2.01 -20.56 6.06
N GLY A 76 -3.08 -21.24 6.45
CA GLY A 76 -2.99 -22.40 7.36
C GLY A 76 -2.55 -22.05 8.79
N THR A 77 -2.37 -20.76 9.10
CA THR A 77 -1.83 -20.30 10.38
C THR A 77 -2.84 -20.58 11.52
N PRO A 78 -2.44 -21.23 12.61
CA PRO A 78 -3.35 -21.50 13.74
C PRO A 78 -3.77 -20.20 14.41
N LEU A 79 -5.04 -20.09 14.81
CA LEU A 79 -5.59 -18.90 15.48
C LEU A 79 -4.80 -18.51 16.75
N GLY A 80 -4.23 -19.48 17.43
CA GLY A 80 -3.41 -19.24 18.62
C GLY A 80 -2.11 -18.48 18.33
N SER A 81 -1.43 -18.78 17.21
CA SER A 81 -0.24 -18.03 16.79
C SER A 81 -0.61 -16.61 16.36
N MET A 82 -1.71 -16.43 15.62
CA MET A 82 -2.19 -15.11 15.22
C MET A 82 -2.52 -14.22 16.43
N LEU A 83 -3.16 -14.77 17.45
CA LEU A 83 -3.43 -14.05 18.70
C LEU A 83 -2.15 -13.69 19.45
N ARG A 84 -1.20 -14.63 19.53
CA ARG A 84 0.07 -14.42 20.20
C ARG A 84 0.92 -13.36 19.49
N GLU A 85 0.99 -13.41 18.18
CA GLU A 85 1.69 -12.40 17.35
C GLU A 85 1.00 -11.04 17.45
N GLY A 86 -0.33 -10.98 17.38
CA GLY A 86 -1.09 -9.75 17.58
C GLY A 86 -0.86 -9.12 18.95
N LEU A 87 -0.81 -9.93 20.02
CA LEU A 87 -0.49 -9.45 21.37
C LEU A 87 0.96 -8.95 21.49
N ALA A 88 1.91 -9.62 20.82
CA ALA A 88 3.30 -9.18 20.76
C ALA A 88 3.44 -7.85 20.00
N MET A 89 2.78 -7.71 18.84
CA MET A 89 2.75 -6.44 18.10
C MET A 89 2.12 -5.32 18.93
N ARG A 90 1.01 -5.58 19.61
CA ARG A 90 0.37 -4.60 20.47
C ARG A 90 1.32 -4.05 21.53
N LYS A 91 2.09 -4.95 22.18
CA LYS A 91 3.03 -4.59 23.24
C LYS A 91 4.24 -3.81 22.71
N SER A 92 4.71 -4.14 21.49
CA SER A 92 5.90 -3.50 20.90
C SER A 92 5.60 -2.16 20.24
N MET A 93 4.36 -1.92 19.78
CA MET A 93 3.96 -0.73 19.02
C MET A 93 2.92 0.14 19.76
N ASP A 94 2.60 -0.14 21.01
CA ASP A 94 1.58 0.57 21.82
C ASP A 94 0.21 0.67 21.12
N LEU A 95 -0.18 -0.36 20.38
CA LEU A 95 -1.43 -0.37 19.63
C LEU A 95 -2.65 -0.59 20.54
N THR A 96 -3.73 0.12 20.26
CA THR A 96 -5.03 -0.15 20.87
C THR A 96 -5.64 -1.46 20.34
N TRP A 97 -6.59 -2.04 21.04
CA TRP A 97 -7.33 -3.22 20.57
C TRP A 97 -8.02 -2.97 19.23
N THR A 98 -8.55 -1.78 19.02
CA THR A 98 -9.20 -1.40 17.75
C THR A 98 -8.20 -1.39 16.61
N GLN A 99 -7.01 -0.81 16.80
CA GLN A 99 -5.95 -0.80 15.80
C GLN A 99 -5.45 -2.21 15.47
N MET A 100 -5.30 -3.07 16.47
CA MET A 100 -4.91 -4.47 16.26
C MET A 100 -5.94 -5.23 15.41
N ILE A 101 -7.24 -5.02 15.67
CA ILE A 101 -8.33 -5.62 14.89
C ILE A 101 -8.33 -5.06 13.46
N MET A 102 -8.10 -3.77 13.29
CA MET A 102 -8.01 -3.13 11.97
C MET A 102 -6.79 -3.64 11.19
N ALA A 103 -5.62 -3.74 11.84
CA ALA A 103 -4.40 -4.26 11.22
C ALA A 103 -4.57 -5.70 10.67
N ALA A 104 -5.39 -6.52 11.31
CA ALA A 104 -5.69 -7.88 10.83
C ALA A 104 -6.45 -7.91 9.49
N ASN A 105 -7.09 -6.81 9.07
CA ASN A 105 -7.77 -6.70 7.79
C ASN A 105 -6.85 -6.25 6.65
N THR A 106 -5.75 -5.56 6.96
CA THR A 106 -4.87 -4.93 5.97
C THR A 106 -4.35 -5.91 4.90
N PRO A 107 -3.83 -7.11 5.24
CA PRO A 107 -3.37 -8.06 4.23
C PRO A 107 -4.47 -8.48 3.25
N MET A 108 -5.71 -8.62 3.73
CA MET A 108 -6.84 -9.01 2.89
C MET A 108 -7.26 -7.88 1.94
N LEU A 109 -7.22 -6.64 2.41
CA LEU A 109 -7.53 -5.46 1.59
C LEU A 109 -6.47 -5.21 0.52
N LEU A 110 -5.19 -5.39 0.88
CA LEU A 110 -4.08 -5.32 -0.08
C LEU A 110 -4.16 -6.46 -1.11
N LYS A 111 -4.47 -7.68 -0.68
CA LYS A 111 -4.65 -8.81 -1.60
C LYS A 111 -5.81 -8.54 -2.55
N ALA A 112 -6.94 -8.07 -2.06
CA ALA A 112 -8.12 -7.78 -2.88
C ALA A 112 -7.80 -6.79 -4.01
N SER A 113 -7.00 -5.75 -3.74
CA SER A 113 -6.61 -4.77 -4.75
C SER A 113 -5.44 -5.25 -5.62
N LEU A 114 -4.31 -5.60 -5.03
CA LEU A 114 -3.05 -5.81 -5.75
C LEU A 114 -2.90 -7.20 -6.38
N VAL A 115 -3.65 -8.20 -5.91
CA VAL A 115 -3.59 -9.58 -6.42
C VAL A 115 -4.87 -9.96 -7.15
N ASP A 116 -6.03 -9.68 -6.54
CA ASP A 116 -7.32 -10.05 -7.10
C ASP A 116 -7.88 -8.97 -8.09
N GLY A 117 -7.18 -7.83 -8.25
CA GLY A 117 -7.52 -6.76 -9.20
C GLY A 117 -8.77 -5.94 -8.84
N ARG A 118 -9.26 -6.04 -7.59
CA ARG A 118 -10.46 -5.33 -7.13
C ARG A 118 -10.09 -3.95 -6.59
N THR A 119 -9.83 -3.00 -7.49
CA THR A 119 -9.35 -1.66 -7.17
C THR A 119 -10.30 -0.87 -6.25
N GLU A 120 -11.62 -1.02 -6.43
CA GLU A 120 -12.62 -0.24 -5.68
C GLU A 120 -12.86 -0.76 -4.24
N SER A 121 -12.62 -2.05 -4.00
CA SER A 121 -12.90 -2.71 -2.73
C SER A 121 -11.68 -3.04 -1.89
N GLY A 122 -10.51 -2.60 -2.33
CA GLY A 122 -9.23 -2.82 -1.66
C GLY A 122 -8.52 -1.54 -1.27
N VAL A 123 -7.39 -1.70 -0.60
CA VAL A 123 -6.48 -0.60 -0.27
C VAL A 123 -5.26 -0.71 -1.17
N MET A 124 -4.88 0.38 -1.80
CA MET A 124 -3.72 0.46 -2.68
C MET A 124 -2.70 1.42 -2.09
N ALA A 125 -1.64 0.87 -1.49
CA ALA A 125 -0.53 1.66 -0.96
C ALA A 125 0.19 2.40 -2.09
N SER A 126 0.37 3.70 -1.96
CA SER A 126 0.98 4.54 -2.99
C SER A 126 1.79 5.68 -2.40
N GLY A 127 2.93 5.99 -3.01
CA GLY A 127 3.60 7.28 -2.80
C GLY A 127 2.99 8.37 -3.66
N GLN A 128 3.25 9.64 -3.33
CA GLN A 128 2.85 10.79 -4.17
C GLN A 128 3.45 10.74 -5.58
N VAL A 129 4.53 9.99 -5.77
CA VAL A 129 5.18 9.77 -7.06
C VAL A 129 4.24 9.20 -8.12
N VAL A 130 3.11 8.62 -7.73
CA VAL A 130 2.12 8.09 -8.68
C VAL A 130 1.69 9.13 -9.71
N GLY A 131 1.58 10.38 -9.33
CA GLY A 131 1.14 11.45 -10.23
C GLY A 131 2.16 11.90 -11.29
N VAL A 132 3.37 11.31 -11.29
CA VAL A 132 4.42 11.60 -12.28
C VAL A 132 4.94 10.33 -12.97
N ILE A 133 4.26 9.20 -12.76
CA ILE A 133 4.57 7.94 -13.43
C ILE A 133 3.58 7.76 -14.57
N ASP A 134 4.08 7.68 -15.79
CA ASP A 134 3.30 7.60 -17.03
C ASP A 134 3.66 6.39 -17.90
N ASP A 135 4.66 5.57 -17.48
CA ASP A 135 5.16 4.43 -18.23
C ASP A 135 5.33 3.16 -17.36
N LEU A 136 5.48 2.02 -18.02
CA LEU A 136 5.69 0.69 -17.44
C LEU A 136 6.96 0.05 -18.00
N PRO A 137 8.17 0.57 -17.69
CA PRO A 137 9.41 -0.03 -18.14
C PRO A 137 9.63 -1.39 -17.46
N THR A 138 10.57 -2.16 -17.99
CA THR A 138 11.13 -3.31 -17.26
C THR A 138 11.91 -2.82 -16.03
N VAL A 139 12.13 -3.70 -15.05
CA VAL A 139 12.98 -3.38 -13.89
C VAL A 139 14.40 -3.05 -14.32
N ALA A 140 14.94 -3.74 -15.33
CA ALA A 140 16.28 -3.48 -15.85
C ALA A 140 16.40 -2.06 -16.44
N GLU A 141 15.45 -1.67 -17.30
CA GLU A 141 15.40 -0.32 -17.87
C GLU A 141 15.24 0.75 -16.79
N LEU A 142 14.38 0.50 -15.79
CA LEU A 142 14.18 1.42 -14.69
C LEU A 142 15.45 1.64 -13.88
N VAL A 143 16.16 0.57 -13.53
CA VAL A 143 17.42 0.65 -12.77
C VAL A 143 18.49 1.38 -13.58
N GLN A 144 18.62 1.07 -14.87
CA GLN A 144 19.58 1.74 -15.75
C GLN A 144 19.28 3.25 -15.85
N ARG A 145 18.01 3.64 -16.01
CA ARG A 145 17.57 5.03 -16.03
C ARG A 145 17.93 5.74 -14.73
N ILE A 146 17.62 5.15 -13.57
CA ILE A 146 17.94 5.73 -12.26
C ILE A 146 19.45 5.96 -12.10
N VAL A 147 20.27 4.99 -12.49
CA VAL A 147 21.73 5.09 -12.37
C VAL A 147 22.29 6.17 -13.31
N SER A 148 21.79 6.23 -14.55
CA SER A 148 22.20 7.27 -15.51
C SER A 148 21.84 8.66 -15.00
N GLU A 149 20.59 8.89 -14.60
CA GLU A 149 20.14 10.18 -14.08
C GLU A 149 20.92 10.60 -12.81
N ALA A 150 21.23 9.66 -11.94
CA ALA A 150 22.07 9.93 -10.77
C ALA A 150 23.49 10.38 -11.17
N GLY A 151 24.08 9.75 -12.19
CA GLY A 151 25.37 10.15 -12.76
C GLY A 151 25.34 11.59 -13.29
N ASP A 152 24.35 11.91 -14.12
CA ASP A 152 24.17 13.24 -14.72
C ASP A 152 24.01 14.33 -13.64
N VAL A 153 23.26 14.04 -12.57
CA VAL A 153 23.11 14.97 -11.43
C VAL A 153 24.44 15.16 -10.70
N LEU A 154 25.20 14.09 -10.42
CA LEU A 154 26.50 14.18 -9.77
C LEU A 154 27.49 14.99 -10.60
N GLU A 155 27.53 14.78 -11.91
CA GLU A 155 28.37 15.58 -12.83
C GLU A 155 27.98 17.06 -12.81
N SER A 156 26.69 17.37 -12.85
CA SER A 156 26.20 18.74 -12.79
C SER A 156 26.56 19.47 -11.50
N LEU A 157 26.55 18.75 -10.38
CA LEU A 157 26.92 19.30 -9.07
C LEU A 157 28.43 19.49 -8.94
N SER A 158 29.23 18.58 -9.52
CA SER A 158 30.71 18.67 -9.48
C SER A 158 31.26 19.78 -10.37
N GLY A 159 30.56 20.15 -11.45
CA GLY A 159 30.91 21.24 -12.36
C GLY A 159 30.44 22.64 -11.92
N SER A 160 29.64 22.76 -10.87
CA SER A 160 29.18 24.07 -10.37
C SER A 160 30.21 24.67 -9.42
N PRO A 161 30.76 25.87 -9.72
CA PRO A 161 31.61 26.56 -8.74
C PRO A 161 30.77 26.93 -7.53
N VAL A 162 31.23 26.47 -6.36
CA VAL A 162 30.67 26.87 -5.06
C VAL A 162 30.79 28.39 -4.95
N ARG A 163 29.67 29.10 -4.95
CA ARG A 163 29.61 30.54 -4.68
C ARG A 163 29.52 30.81 -3.19
#